data_4be980c8ffbf1a592eab70f6690676c5
#
_entry.id   4be980c8ffbf1a592eab70f6690676c5
#
_cell.length_a   1.000
_cell.length_b   1.000
_cell.length_c   1.000
_cell.angle_alpha   90.00
_cell.angle_beta   90.00
_cell.angle_gamma   90.00
#
_symmetry.space_group_name_H-M   'P 1'
#
loop_
_entity.id
_entity.type
_entity.pdbx_description
1 polymer ?
#
loop_
_entity_poly.entity_id
_entity_poly.type
_entity_poly.pdbx_seq_one_letter_code
_entity_poly.pdbx_strand_id
1 'polypeptide(L)'
;MTMLDVLQLDLVPMLAAVLACVTCGVLGTLLLLTRNSMMGDAISHAVLPGIGIGFWITGTRAPLPMVIGAVGAAVLAVALIGLVRRLARLEAGAAMGVVFSGLFALGMMILVWSGAERVDLDLDCVLYGALETLIWPAATGPGSLLDPEALASLPPEFLLLAGMAAVTVVALALAWKELRLAAFDPAFGAVIGFDPRPVRALLMVLIAAACVAAFWAVGSILVIAALIGPPAIARLLTDRYAAQFLLAAAAGAAMAVAGYGAAALAPAALGWSQGFNAAGMIAVMAGLGFTLAAWASPFRRRRGAVSRA
;
A
#
# COMPACT_ATOMS: atom_id res chain seq x y z
N MET A 1 -0.66 17.15 25.82
CA MET A 1 0.28 16.12 25.32
C MET A 1 1.68 16.58 25.61
N THR A 2 2.44 15.80 26.36
CA THR A 2 3.85 16.07 26.57
C THR A 2 4.65 15.68 25.32
N MET A 3 5.88 16.18 25.18
CA MET A 3 6.76 15.76 24.07
C MET A 3 7.05 14.25 24.10
N LEU A 4 7.02 13.64 25.27
CA LEU A 4 7.16 12.20 25.48
C LEU A 4 5.93 11.43 24.97
N ASP A 5 4.72 11.93 25.21
CA ASP A 5 3.49 11.29 24.69
C ASP A 5 3.51 11.23 23.18
N VAL A 6 3.93 12.31 22.50
CA VAL A 6 4.04 12.34 21.03
C VAL A 6 5.09 11.33 20.52
N LEU A 7 6.24 11.22 21.20
CA LEU A 7 7.28 10.26 20.81
C LEU A 7 6.84 8.80 20.99
N GLN A 8 6.13 8.50 22.08
CA GLN A 8 5.75 7.13 22.42
C GLN A 8 4.51 6.66 21.67
N LEU A 9 3.53 7.55 21.46
CA LEU A 9 2.20 7.18 20.96
C LEU A 9 1.99 7.54 19.48
N ASP A 10 2.54 8.68 19.01
CA ASP A 10 2.19 9.20 17.69
C ASP A 10 3.30 9.06 16.64
N LEU A 11 4.58 9.06 17.05
CA LEU A 11 5.69 9.10 16.11
C LEU A 11 5.75 7.86 15.23
N VAL A 12 5.71 6.67 15.84
CA VAL A 12 5.85 5.40 15.10
C VAL A 12 4.63 5.14 14.20
N PRO A 13 3.37 5.31 14.66
CA PRO A 13 2.20 5.20 13.78
C PRO A 13 2.26 6.18 12.59
N MET A 14 2.61 7.44 12.84
CA MET A 14 2.71 8.43 11.77
C MET A 14 3.81 8.07 10.75
N LEU A 15 4.99 7.64 11.22
CA LEU A 15 6.07 7.20 10.33
C LEU A 15 5.69 5.93 9.56
N ALA A 16 4.98 4.97 10.19
CA ALA A 16 4.46 3.79 9.52
C ALA A 16 3.48 4.17 8.41
N ALA A 17 2.55 5.08 8.67
CA ALA A 17 1.64 5.60 7.66
C ALA A 17 2.38 6.27 6.50
N VAL A 18 3.39 7.11 6.79
CA VAL A 18 4.22 7.76 5.75
C VAL A 18 4.95 6.72 4.92
N LEU A 19 5.62 5.75 5.55
CA LEU A 19 6.34 4.68 4.85
C LEU A 19 5.41 3.85 3.96
N ALA A 20 4.23 3.46 4.48
CA ALA A 20 3.23 2.72 3.72
C ALA A 20 2.75 3.54 2.51
N CYS A 21 2.35 4.80 2.71
CA CYS A 21 1.85 5.67 1.66
C CYS A 21 2.90 5.98 0.59
N VAL A 22 4.15 6.20 0.99
CA VAL A 22 5.25 6.43 0.05
C VAL A 22 5.58 5.17 -0.74
N THR A 23 5.77 4.04 -0.06
CA THR A 23 6.13 2.77 -0.70
C THR A 23 5.04 2.30 -1.67
N CYS A 24 3.79 2.24 -1.20
CA CYS A 24 2.65 1.88 -2.04
C CYS A 24 2.41 2.90 -3.15
N GLY A 25 2.53 4.20 -2.89
CA GLY A 25 2.34 5.26 -3.89
C GLY A 25 3.38 5.20 -5.02
N VAL A 26 4.64 4.95 -4.68
CA VAL A 26 5.72 4.77 -5.66
C VAL A 26 5.48 3.53 -6.53
N LEU A 27 5.14 2.38 -5.92
CA LEU A 27 4.81 1.15 -6.65
C LEU A 27 3.51 1.29 -7.46
N GLY A 28 2.49 1.96 -6.91
CA GLY A 28 1.23 2.29 -7.57
C GLY A 28 1.42 3.14 -8.83
N THR A 29 2.48 3.97 -8.88
CA THR A 29 2.84 4.71 -10.09
C THR A 29 3.12 3.78 -11.26
N LEU A 30 3.81 2.66 -11.04
CA LEU A 30 4.06 1.65 -12.08
C LEU A 30 2.78 0.92 -12.49
N LEU A 31 1.90 0.60 -11.51
CA LEU A 31 0.58 0.01 -11.82
C LEU A 31 -0.27 0.94 -12.68
N LEU A 32 -0.28 2.23 -12.36
CA LEU A 32 -1.02 3.22 -13.12
C LEU A 32 -0.48 3.37 -14.54
N LEU A 33 0.85 3.44 -14.70
CA LEU A 33 1.52 3.56 -16.00
C LEU A 33 1.32 2.33 -16.88
N THR A 34 1.26 1.13 -16.29
CA THR A 34 1.00 -0.13 -17.01
C THR A 34 -0.49 -0.44 -17.19
N ARG A 35 -1.38 0.49 -16.82
CA ARG A 35 -2.86 0.36 -16.88
C ARG A 35 -3.42 -0.83 -16.08
N ASN A 36 -2.75 -1.20 -15.01
CA ASN A 36 -3.16 -2.28 -14.11
C ASN A 36 -3.48 -1.74 -12.68
N SER A 37 -4.02 -0.54 -12.58
CA SER A 37 -4.25 0.13 -11.28
C SER A 37 -5.14 -0.68 -10.33
N MET A 38 -6.10 -1.44 -10.83
CA MET A 38 -6.97 -2.32 -10.01
C MET A 38 -6.26 -3.59 -9.50
N MET A 39 -5.05 -3.90 -9.99
CA MET A 39 -4.31 -5.08 -9.54
C MET A 39 -3.91 -4.96 -8.06
N GLY A 40 -3.60 -3.76 -7.58
CA GLY A 40 -3.27 -3.51 -6.18
C GLY A 40 -4.42 -3.86 -5.25
N ASP A 41 -5.63 -3.47 -5.61
CA ASP A 41 -6.85 -3.80 -4.88
C ASP A 41 -7.10 -5.32 -4.86
N ALA A 42 -7.01 -5.97 -6.02
CA ALA A 42 -7.16 -7.42 -6.12
C ALA A 42 -6.12 -8.18 -5.27
N ILE A 43 -4.87 -7.71 -5.24
CA ILE A 43 -3.80 -8.29 -4.41
C ILE A 43 -4.11 -8.11 -2.93
N SER A 44 -4.50 -6.90 -2.50
CA SER A 44 -4.75 -6.59 -1.08
C SER A 44 -5.81 -7.50 -0.45
N HIS A 45 -6.83 -7.87 -1.20
CA HIS A 45 -7.86 -8.79 -0.72
C HIS A 45 -7.52 -10.28 -0.92
N ALA A 46 -6.76 -10.61 -1.96
CA ALA A 46 -6.33 -11.98 -2.24
C ALA A 46 -5.29 -12.53 -1.25
N VAL A 47 -4.74 -11.68 -0.39
CA VAL A 47 -3.77 -12.04 0.65
C VAL A 47 -4.39 -12.84 1.79
N LEU A 48 -5.68 -12.65 2.09
CA LEU A 48 -6.37 -13.25 3.22
C LEU A 48 -6.26 -14.78 3.33
N PRO A 49 -6.47 -15.57 2.26
CA PRO A 49 -6.29 -17.02 2.35
C PRO A 49 -4.87 -17.41 2.74
N GLY A 50 -3.87 -16.65 2.30
CA GLY A 50 -2.47 -16.90 2.64
C GLY A 50 -2.16 -16.64 4.11
N ILE A 51 -2.68 -15.55 4.66
CA ILE A 51 -2.60 -15.23 6.09
C ILE A 51 -3.28 -16.35 6.89
N GLY A 52 -4.50 -16.73 6.52
CA GLY A 52 -5.26 -17.79 7.18
C GLY A 52 -4.54 -19.15 7.14
N ILE A 53 -3.94 -19.52 6.01
CA ILE A 53 -3.14 -20.76 5.89
C ILE A 53 -1.87 -20.67 6.74
N GLY A 54 -1.17 -19.53 6.72
CA GLY A 54 0.03 -19.31 7.55
C GLY A 54 -0.28 -19.48 9.04
N PHE A 55 -1.39 -18.91 9.51
CA PHE A 55 -1.88 -19.07 10.87
C PHE A 55 -2.28 -20.52 11.15
N TRP A 56 -3.03 -21.17 10.27
CA TRP A 56 -3.50 -22.54 10.46
C TRP A 56 -2.36 -23.55 10.59
N ILE A 57 -1.28 -23.39 9.83
CA ILE A 57 -0.11 -24.28 9.87
C ILE A 57 0.70 -24.11 11.17
N THR A 58 0.83 -22.86 11.64
CA THR A 58 1.72 -22.55 12.77
C THR A 58 1.00 -22.48 14.13
N GLY A 59 -0.31 -22.25 14.11
CA GLY A 59 -1.11 -22.01 15.31
C GLY A 59 -0.70 -20.76 16.10
N THR A 60 0.17 -19.92 15.53
CA THR A 60 0.73 -18.74 16.17
C THR A 60 0.60 -17.52 15.27
N ARG A 61 0.58 -16.31 15.88
CA ARG A 61 0.64 -15.04 15.17
C ARG A 61 2.06 -14.65 14.74
N ALA A 62 2.96 -15.63 14.53
CA ALA A 62 4.30 -15.32 14.08
C ALA A 62 4.25 -14.57 12.73
N PRO A 63 4.86 -13.37 12.62
CA PRO A 63 4.73 -12.54 11.42
C PRO A 63 5.25 -13.23 10.16
N LEU A 64 6.37 -13.93 10.27
CA LEU A 64 7.08 -14.49 9.13
C LEU A 64 6.26 -15.56 8.34
N PRO A 65 5.65 -16.60 8.96
CA PRO A 65 4.83 -17.55 8.24
C PRO A 65 3.60 -16.92 7.57
N MET A 66 2.98 -15.97 8.25
CA MET A 66 1.80 -15.28 7.72
C MET A 66 2.17 -14.39 6.52
N VAL A 67 3.30 -13.69 6.58
CA VAL A 67 3.83 -12.90 5.45
C VAL A 67 4.18 -13.80 4.26
N ILE A 68 4.84 -14.94 4.50
CA ILE A 68 5.16 -15.90 3.42
C ILE A 68 3.88 -16.44 2.78
N GLY A 69 2.90 -16.84 3.58
CA GLY A 69 1.59 -17.29 3.10
C GLY A 69 0.89 -16.21 2.29
N ALA A 70 0.87 -14.99 2.81
CA ALA A 70 0.26 -13.83 2.17
C ALA A 70 0.90 -13.48 0.82
N VAL A 71 2.23 -13.43 0.75
CA VAL A 71 2.96 -13.21 -0.52
C VAL A 71 2.68 -14.36 -1.50
N GLY A 72 2.66 -15.61 -1.02
CA GLY A 72 2.31 -16.77 -1.84
C GLY A 72 0.90 -16.66 -2.44
N ALA A 73 -0.09 -16.28 -1.63
CA ALA A 73 -1.46 -16.06 -2.08
C ALA A 73 -1.57 -14.91 -3.08
N ALA A 74 -0.85 -13.81 -2.87
CA ALA A 74 -0.82 -12.69 -3.79
C ALA A 74 -0.20 -13.07 -5.15
N VAL A 75 0.89 -13.82 -5.16
CA VAL A 75 1.50 -14.35 -6.39
C VAL A 75 0.54 -15.32 -7.10
N LEU A 76 -0.13 -16.18 -6.34
CA LEU A 76 -1.16 -17.09 -6.86
C LEU A 76 -2.31 -16.30 -7.50
N ALA A 77 -2.78 -15.22 -6.85
CA ALA A 77 -3.83 -14.37 -7.38
C ALA A 77 -3.44 -13.76 -8.74
N VAL A 78 -2.23 -13.22 -8.87
CA VAL A 78 -1.71 -12.67 -10.12
C VAL A 78 -1.67 -13.75 -11.21
N ALA A 79 -1.22 -14.97 -10.87
CA ALA A 79 -1.18 -16.11 -11.79
C ALA A 79 -2.60 -16.52 -12.23
N LEU A 80 -3.55 -16.62 -11.28
CA LEU A 80 -4.95 -16.97 -11.55
C LEU A 80 -5.64 -15.92 -12.42
N ILE A 81 -5.43 -14.62 -12.15
CA ILE A 81 -5.95 -13.53 -12.99
C ILE A 81 -5.43 -13.69 -14.42
N GLY A 82 -4.13 -13.96 -14.58
CA GLY A 82 -3.53 -14.21 -15.89
C GLY A 82 -4.12 -15.42 -16.60
N LEU A 83 -4.37 -16.50 -15.88
CA LEU A 83 -4.97 -17.73 -16.39
C LEU A 83 -6.42 -17.52 -16.83
N VAL A 84 -7.25 -16.92 -15.96
CA VAL A 84 -8.67 -16.62 -16.24
C VAL A 84 -8.82 -15.70 -17.45
N ARG A 85 -7.98 -14.66 -17.56
CA ARG A 85 -7.95 -13.79 -18.75
C ARG A 85 -7.69 -14.55 -20.04
N ARG A 86 -6.76 -15.53 -20.02
CA ARG A 86 -6.42 -16.32 -21.20
C ARG A 86 -7.50 -17.33 -21.57
N LEU A 87 -8.01 -18.06 -20.57
CA LEU A 87 -8.97 -19.15 -20.81
C LEU A 87 -10.36 -18.61 -21.15
N ALA A 88 -10.86 -17.66 -20.39
CA ALA A 88 -12.22 -17.11 -20.56
C ALA A 88 -12.27 -15.91 -21.51
N ARG A 89 -11.11 -15.44 -22.03
CA ARG A 89 -11.00 -14.23 -22.90
C ARG A 89 -11.68 -13.00 -22.28
N LEU A 90 -11.65 -12.90 -20.95
CA LEU A 90 -12.25 -11.80 -20.22
C LEU A 90 -11.36 -10.55 -20.25
N GLU A 91 -12.01 -9.40 -20.12
CA GLU A 91 -11.33 -8.14 -19.85
C GLU A 91 -10.61 -8.20 -18.48
N ALA A 92 -9.52 -7.43 -18.34
CA ALA A 92 -8.68 -7.46 -17.16
C ALA A 92 -9.47 -7.21 -15.86
N GLY A 93 -10.37 -6.23 -15.85
CA GLY A 93 -11.20 -5.89 -14.69
C GLY A 93 -12.13 -7.01 -14.26
N ALA A 94 -12.82 -7.67 -15.22
CA ALA A 94 -13.71 -8.79 -14.93
C ALA A 94 -12.96 -10.01 -14.35
N ALA A 95 -11.79 -10.35 -14.95
CA ALA A 95 -10.97 -11.44 -14.43
C ALA A 95 -10.44 -11.16 -13.02
N MET A 96 -10.02 -9.92 -12.74
CA MET A 96 -9.61 -9.49 -11.40
C MET A 96 -10.77 -9.62 -10.41
N GLY A 97 -11.96 -9.14 -10.75
CA GLY A 97 -13.15 -9.22 -9.90
C GLY A 97 -13.51 -10.65 -9.49
N VAL A 98 -13.51 -11.58 -10.45
CA VAL A 98 -13.84 -12.99 -10.18
C VAL A 98 -12.80 -13.64 -9.26
N VAL A 99 -11.51 -13.46 -9.56
CA VAL A 99 -10.42 -14.09 -8.80
C VAL A 99 -10.34 -13.50 -7.39
N PHE A 100 -10.41 -12.18 -7.27
CA PHE A 100 -10.35 -11.49 -5.99
C PHE A 100 -11.53 -11.89 -5.07
N SER A 101 -12.77 -11.87 -5.59
CA SER A 101 -13.94 -12.25 -4.81
C SER A 101 -13.87 -13.70 -4.35
N GLY A 102 -13.41 -14.61 -5.21
CA GLY A 102 -13.25 -16.02 -4.86
C GLY A 102 -12.16 -16.24 -3.80
N LEU A 103 -11.01 -15.60 -3.93
CA LEU A 103 -9.92 -15.70 -2.94
C LEU A 103 -10.30 -15.03 -1.62
N PHE A 104 -10.97 -13.87 -1.65
CA PHE A 104 -11.47 -13.22 -0.46
C PHE A 104 -12.44 -14.11 0.32
N ALA A 105 -13.45 -14.67 -0.37
CA ALA A 105 -14.41 -15.58 0.25
C ALA A 105 -13.72 -16.84 0.84
N LEU A 106 -12.75 -17.40 0.10
CA LEU A 106 -11.95 -18.53 0.57
C LEU A 106 -11.12 -18.15 1.82
N GLY A 107 -10.51 -16.98 1.82
CA GLY A 107 -9.74 -16.46 2.95
C GLY A 107 -10.60 -16.30 4.20
N MET A 108 -11.78 -15.71 4.05
CA MET A 108 -12.74 -15.58 5.14
C MET A 108 -13.16 -16.94 5.70
N MET A 109 -13.45 -17.90 4.84
CA MET A 109 -13.81 -19.26 5.26
C MET A 109 -12.65 -19.92 6.05
N ILE A 110 -11.41 -19.77 5.58
CA ILE A 110 -10.22 -20.33 6.26
C ILE A 110 -10.02 -19.65 7.61
N LEU A 111 -10.14 -18.33 7.72
CA LEU A 111 -9.99 -17.60 8.99
C LEU A 111 -11.00 -18.05 10.03
N VAL A 112 -12.28 -18.13 9.66
CA VAL A 112 -13.35 -18.64 10.57
C VAL A 112 -13.05 -20.07 10.96
N TRP A 113 -12.69 -20.93 10.01
CA TRP A 113 -12.47 -22.35 10.27
C TRP A 113 -11.22 -22.63 11.11
N SER A 114 -10.18 -21.82 10.96
CA SER A 114 -8.95 -21.92 11.74
C SER A 114 -9.10 -21.46 13.19
N GLY A 115 -10.22 -20.84 13.55
CA GLY A 115 -10.44 -20.27 14.88
C GLY A 115 -9.62 -18.98 15.12
N ALA A 116 -9.18 -18.32 14.07
CA ALA A 116 -8.40 -17.09 14.12
C ALA A 116 -9.12 -15.94 14.84
N GLU A 117 -10.46 -15.97 14.87
CA GLU A 117 -11.30 -15.03 15.64
C GLU A 117 -11.00 -15.06 17.15
N ARG A 118 -10.56 -16.21 17.69
CA ARG A 118 -10.22 -16.36 19.11
C ARG A 118 -8.93 -15.64 19.51
N VAL A 119 -8.18 -15.16 18.53
CA VAL A 119 -6.89 -14.49 18.73
C VAL A 119 -6.90 -13.10 18.08
N ASP A 120 -8.05 -12.41 18.06
CA ASP A 120 -8.26 -11.05 17.52
C ASP A 120 -7.76 -10.85 16.06
N LEU A 121 -7.78 -11.89 15.25
CA LEU A 121 -7.65 -11.82 13.79
C LEU A 121 -9.06 -11.72 13.20
N ASP A 122 -9.80 -10.69 13.62
CA ASP A 122 -11.13 -10.40 13.09
C ASP A 122 -11.05 -9.54 11.83
N LEU A 123 -12.20 -9.39 11.18
CA LEU A 123 -12.35 -8.55 9.98
C LEU A 123 -11.99 -7.09 10.22
N ASP A 124 -12.29 -6.57 11.42
CA ASP A 124 -12.07 -5.18 11.74
C ASP A 124 -10.58 -4.88 11.83
N CYS A 125 -9.80 -5.74 12.47
CA CYS A 125 -8.34 -5.64 12.52
C CYS A 125 -7.72 -5.71 11.11
N VAL A 126 -8.24 -6.58 10.27
CA VAL A 126 -7.76 -6.78 8.89
C VAL A 126 -8.11 -5.58 7.99
N LEU A 127 -9.30 -4.99 8.13
CA LEU A 127 -9.75 -3.88 7.29
C LEU A 127 -9.17 -2.54 7.73
N TYR A 128 -9.26 -2.24 9.01
CA TYR A 128 -8.86 -0.94 9.55
C TYR A 128 -7.39 -0.88 9.95
N GLY A 129 -6.75 -2.06 10.14
CA GLY A 129 -5.38 -2.15 10.61
C GLY A 129 -5.23 -1.83 12.09
N ALA A 130 -4.01 -1.90 12.56
CA ALA A 130 -3.65 -1.65 13.95
C ALA A 130 -2.70 -0.43 14.08
N LEU A 131 -2.90 0.58 13.22
CA LEU A 131 -1.99 1.73 13.14
C LEU A 131 -1.84 2.43 14.50
N GLU A 132 -2.95 2.62 15.22
CA GLU A 132 -2.95 3.27 16.52
C GLU A 132 -2.31 2.43 17.64
N THR A 133 -2.05 1.14 17.41
CA THR A 133 -1.40 0.24 18.38
C THR A 133 0.11 0.13 18.20
N LEU A 134 0.68 0.75 17.16
CA LEU A 134 2.12 0.76 16.90
C LEU A 134 2.86 1.73 17.84
N ILE A 135 2.71 1.55 19.14
CA ILE A 135 3.33 2.40 20.16
C ILE A 135 4.80 2.02 20.39
N TRP A 136 5.60 3.00 20.81
CA TRP A 136 7.03 2.82 21.15
C TRP A 136 7.31 3.17 22.62
N PRO A 137 7.00 2.28 23.58
CA PRO A 137 7.10 2.56 25.02
C PRO A 137 8.53 2.84 25.49
N ALA A 138 9.54 2.32 24.81
CA ALA A 138 10.95 2.48 25.19
C ALA A 138 11.52 3.87 24.83
N ALA A 139 10.76 4.73 24.15
CA ALA A 139 11.20 6.09 23.87
C ALA A 139 11.16 6.93 25.16
N THR A 140 12.34 7.35 25.64
CA THR A 140 12.49 8.18 26.84
C THR A 140 12.75 9.65 26.53
N GLY A 141 13.01 9.97 25.25
CA GLY A 141 13.28 11.33 24.79
C GLY A 141 13.82 11.36 23.36
N PRO A 142 14.16 12.54 22.81
CA PRO A 142 14.69 12.66 21.43
C PRO A 142 15.99 11.87 21.20
N GLY A 143 16.77 11.61 22.28
CA GLY A 143 17.99 10.79 22.21
C GLY A 143 17.72 9.31 21.88
N SER A 144 16.50 8.79 22.16
CA SER A 144 16.14 7.41 21.85
C SER A 144 16.14 7.10 20.35
N LEU A 145 16.07 8.11 19.49
CA LEU A 145 16.20 7.96 18.03
C LEU A 145 17.61 7.53 17.58
N LEU A 146 18.62 7.72 18.43
CA LEU A 146 20.01 7.34 18.16
C LEU A 146 20.48 6.19 19.05
N ASP A 147 19.62 5.70 19.94
CA ASP A 147 19.93 4.61 20.88
C ASP A 147 19.62 3.26 20.22
N PRO A 148 20.64 2.39 20.00
CA PRO A 148 20.43 1.08 19.38
C PRO A 148 19.49 0.16 20.18
N GLU A 149 19.49 0.24 21.52
CA GLU A 149 18.63 -0.57 22.38
C GLU A 149 17.15 -0.13 22.24
N ALA A 150 16.92 1.19 22.23
CA ALA A 150 15.59 1.74 22.00
C ALA A 150 15.07 1.40 20.58
N LEU A 151 15.92 1.51 19.55
CA LEU A 151 15.56 1.14 18.18
C LEU A 151 15.26 -0.35 18.01
N ALA A 152 15.93 -1.23 18.75
CA ALA A 152 15.66 -2.67 18.73
C ALA A 152 14.29 -3.03 19.32
N SER A 153 13.67 -2.13 20.10
CA SER A 153 12.34 -2.30 20.69
C SER A 153 11.19 -1.78 19.81
N LEU A 154 11.48 -1.32 18.59
CA LEU A 154 10.44 -0.89 17.63
C LEU A 154 9.50 -2.05 17.28
N PRO A 155 8.21 -1.79 17.04
CA PRO A 155 7.26 -2.81 16.63
C PRO A 155 7.74 -3.57 15.39
N PRO A 156 7.63 -4.91 15.36
CA PRO A 156 8.10 -5.73 14.23
C PRO A 156 7.39 -5.38 12.93
N GLU A 157 6.15 -4.93 12.97
CA GLU A 157 5.37 -4.46 11.83
C GLU A 157 6.02 -3.23 11.18
N PHE A 158 6.49 -2.29 12.00
CA PHE A 158 7.20 -1.12 11.52
C PHE A 158 8.55 -1.49 10.88
N LEU A 159 9.29 -2.40 11.49
CA LEU A 159 10.58 -2.87 10.95
C LEU A 159 10.39 -3.62 9.62
N LEU A 160 9.36 -4.45 9.52
CA LEU A 160 9.00 -5.14 8.28
C LEU A 160 8.67 -4.14 7.16
N LEU A 161 7.86 -3.14 7.47
CA LEU A 161 7.48 -2.09 6.52
C LEU A 161 8.69 -1.24 6.09
N ALA A 162 9.56 -0.86 7.03
CA ALA A 162 10.79 -0.12 6.74
C ALA A 162 11.75 -0.94 5.87
N GLY A 163 11.92 -2.23 6.18
CA GLY A 163 12.68 -3.16 5.37
C GLY A 163 12.13 -3.30 3.95
N MET A 164 10.79 -3.41 3.81
CA MET A 164 10.14 -3.47 2.51
C MET A 164 10.28 -2.16 1.72
N ALA A 165 10.21 -1.02 2.39
CA ALA A 165 10.48 0.29 1.76
C ALA A 165 11.91 0.35 1.20
N ALA A 166 12.89 -0.10 1.97
CA ALA A 166 14.30 -0.16 1.53
C ALA A 166 14.46 -1.11 0.32
N VAL A 167 13.88 -2.31 0.38
CA VAL A 167 13.88 -3.27 -0.75
C VAL A 167 13.24 -2.65 -1.99
N THR A 168 12.13 -1.93 -1.83
CA THR A 168 11.45 -1.24 -2.94
C THR A 168 12.34 -0.19 -3.57
N VAL A 169 13.01 0.65 -2.78
CA VAL A 169 13.93 1.68 -3.29
C VAL A 169 15.09 1.04 -4.05
N VAL A 170 15.72 0.01 -3.48
CA VAL A 170 16.82 -0.71 -4.13
C VAL A 170 16.37 -1.38 -5.42
N ALA A 171 15.25 -2.10 -5.40
CA ALA A 171 14.71 -2.79 -6.59
C ALA A 171 14.37 -1.80 -7.71
N LEU A 172 13.76 -0.66 -7.38
CA LEU A 172 13.46 0.40 -8.34
C LEU A 172 14.71 1.06 -8.89
N ALA A 173 15.74 1.28 -8.06
CA ALA A 173 17.00 1.86 -8.50
C ALA A 173 17.72 0.92 -9.47
N LEU A 174 17.78 -0.37 -9.16
CA LEU A 174 18.43 -1.39 -10.00
C LEU A 174 17.67 -1.64 -11.31
N ALA A 175 16.34 -1.74 -11.24
CA ALA A 175 15.49 -2.06 -12.41
C ALA A 175 14.91 -0.80 -13.09
N TRP A 176 15.44 0.40 -12.82
CA TRP A 176 14.87 1.67 -13.30
C TRP A 176 14.74 1.74 -14.82
N LYS A 177 15.75 1.29 -15.54
CA LYS A 177 15.81 1.32 -17.02
C LYS A 177 14.83 0.30 -17.61
N GLU A 178 14.82 -0.90 -17.06
CA GLU A 178 13.98 -2.02 -17.49
C GLU A 178 12.50 -1.73 -17.22
N LEU A 179 12.17 -1.16 -16.06
CA LEU A 179 10.81 -0.76 -15.71
C LEU A 179 10.29 0.37 -16.63
N ARG A 180 11.14 1.34 -16.94
CA ARG A 180 10.79 2.42 -17.88
C ARG A 180 10.54 1.86 -19.27
N LEU A 181 11.38 0.95 -19.75
CA LEU A 181 11.25 0.32 -21.08
C LEU A 181 9.97 -0.53 -21.12
N ALA A 182 9.73 -1.36 -20.12
CA ALA A 182 8.54 -2.21 -20.03
C ALA A 182 7.22 -1.42 -19.93
N ALA A 183 7.25 -0.21 -19.35
CA ALA A 183 6.06 0.62 -19.17
C ALA A 183 5.70 1.46 -20.41
N PHE A 184 6.70 1.98 -21.15
CA PHE A 184 6.46 2.96 -22.21
C PHE A 184 6.62 2.40 -23.62
N ASP A 185 7.55 1.49 -23.85
CA ASP A 185 7.84 0.99 -25.19
C ASP A 185 8.19 -0.51 -25.21
N PRO A 186 7.21 -1.36 -24.91
CA PRO A 186 7.41 -2.81 -24.97
C PRO A 186 7.70 -3.30 -26.40
N ALA A 187 7.29 -2.56 -27.43
CA ALA A 187 7.54 -2.92 -28.83
C ALA A 187 9.02 -2.71 -29.18
N PHE A 188 9.60 -1.58 -28.81
CA PHE A 188 11.03 -1.33 -28.96
C PHE A 188 11.86 -2.34 -28.14
N GLY A 189 11.40 -2.63 -26.91
CA GLY A 189 12.02 -3.67 -26.08
C GLY A 189 12.14 -5.00 -26.80
N ALA A 190 11.06 -5.45 -27.46
CA ALA A 190 11.06 -6.70 -28.22
C ALA A 190 12.06 -6.69 -29.40
N VAL A 191 12.24 -5.55 -30.08
CA VAL A 191 13.19 -5.41 -31.20
C VAL A 191 14.64 -5.56 -30.74
N ILE A 192 14.99 -5.05 -29.55
CA ILE A 192 16.34 -5.16 -28.98
C ILE A 192 16.55 -6.44 -28.17
N GLY A 193 15.60 -7.39 -28.21
CA GLY A 193 15.69 -8.67 -27.52
C GLY A 193 15.36 -8.63 -26.04
N PHE A 194 14.74 -7.53 -25.53
CA PHE A 194 14.33 -7.41 -24.15
C PHE A 194 12.96 -8.10 -23.92
N ASP A 195 12.93 -9.10 -23.04
CA ASP A 195 11.67 -9.70 -22.59
C ASP A 195 11.11 -8.94 -21.38
N PRO A 196 9.94 -8.28 -21.48
CA PRO A 196 9.33 -7.57 -20.38
C PRO A 196 8.68 -8.48 -19.32
N ARG A 197 8.54 -9.79 -19.58
CA ARG A 197 7.83 -10.72 -18.69
C ARG A 197 8.48 -10.85 -17.31
N PRO A 198 9.83 -11.07 -17.19
CA PRO A 198 10.46 -11.20 -15.88
C PRO A 198 10.39 -9.88 -15.08
N VAL A 199 10.52 -8.74 -15.73
CA VAL A 199 10.42 -7.42 -15.07
C VAL A 199 9.00 -7.18 -14.55
N ARG A 200 7.97 -7.55 -15.33
CA ARG A 200 6.57 -7.48 -14.86
C ARG A 200 6.31 -8.44 -13.71
N ALA A 201 6.83 -9.66 -13.77
CA ALA A 201 6.69 -10.63 -12.69
C ALA A 201 7.35 -10.13 -11.40
N LEU A 202 8.60 -9.62 -11.50
CA LEU A 202 9.29 -9.00 -10.37
C LEU A 202 8.49 -7.85 -9.77
N LEU A 203 7.95 -6.96 -10.62
CA LEU A 203 7.12 -5.84 -10.18
C LEU A 203 5.87 -6.34 -9.42
N MET A 204 5.19 -7.37 -9.92
CA MET A 204 4.00 -7.92 -9.26
C MET A 204 4.32 -8.54 -7.90
N VAL A 205 5.43 -9.29 -7.81
CA VAL A 205 5.92 -9.85 -6.53
C VAL A 205 6.28 -8.73 -5.54
N LEU A 206 6.95 -7.68 -6.03
CA LEU A 206 7.34 -6.54 -5.20
C LEU A 206 6.12 -5.79 -4.66
N ILE A 207 5.11 -5.55 -5.51
CA ILE A 207 3.84 -4.94 -5.11
C ILE A 207 3.12 -5.83 -4.10
N ALA A 208 3.04 -7.13 -4.36
CA ALA A 208 2.42 -8.08 -3.45
C ALA A 208 3.08 -8.06 -2.06
N ALA A 209 4.41 -8.11 -2.02
CA ALA A 209 5.16 -8.07 -0.78
C ALA A 209 5.00 -6.73 -0.05
N ALA A 210 5.00 -5.61 -0.77
CA ALA A 210 4.77 -4.29 -0.20
C ALA A 210 3.35 -4.13 0.35
N CYS A 211 2.34 -4.61 -0.38
CA CYS A 211 0.95 -4.63 0.10
C CYS A 211 0.82 -5.44 1.39
N VAL A 212 1.45 -6.61 1.47
CA VAL A 212 1.43 -7.46 2.66
C VAL A 212 2.09 -6.77 3.85
N ALA A 213 3.29 -6.19 3.65
CA ALA A 213 4.00 -5.49 4.71
C ALA A 213 3.22 -4.25 5.21
N ALA A 214 2.62 -3.50 4.28
CA ALA A 214 1.79 -2.34 4.62
C ALA A 214 0.47 -2.77 5.28
N PHE A 215 -0.15 -3.84 4.80
CA PHE A 215 -1.40 -4.36 5.34
C PHE A 215 -1.29 -4.71 6.84
N TRP A 216 -0.20 -5.37 7.25
CA TRP A 216 0.08 -5.67 8.65
C TRP A 216 0.16 -4.44 9.55
N ALA A 217 0.76 -3.36 9.03
CA ALA A 217 0.96 -2.14 9.81
C ALA A 217 -0.26 -1.21 9.79
N VAL A 218 -0.90 -1.05 8.63
CA VAL A 218 -1.85 0.06 8.41
C VAL A 218 -3.24 -0.36 7.90
N GLY A 219 -3.47 -1.66 7.67
CA GLY A 219 -4.74 -2.22 7.18
C GLY A 219 -4.99 -2.03 5.68
N SER A 220 -6.02 -2.75 5.17
CA SER A 220 -6.31 -2.82 3.73
C SER A 220 -6.83 -1.49 3.16
N ILE A 221 -7.65 -0.75 3.89
CA ILE A 221 -8.24 0.52 3.42
C ILE A 221 -7.15 1.52 3.06
N LEU A 222 -6.16 1.68 3.94
CA LEU A 222 -5.06 2.61 3.69
C LEU A 222 -4.15 2.12 2.57
N VAL A 223 -3.88 0.82 2.46
CA VAL A 223 -3.05 0.25 1.38
C VAL A 223 -3.66 0.55 0.01
N ILE A 224 -4.98 0.35 -0.16
CA ILE A 224 -5.68 0.64 -1.41
C ILE A 224 -5.62 2.13 -1.72
N ALA A 225 -5.92 2.99 -0.75
CA ALA A 225 -5.84 4.44 -0.91
C ALA A 225 -4.42 4.91 -1.27
N ALA A 226 -3.38 4.30 -0.68
CA ALA A 226 -1.98 4.61 -0.92
C ALA A 226 -1.48 4.13 -2.29
N LEU A 227 -1.99 3.01 -2.81
CA LEU A 227 -1.63 2.50 -4.14
C LEU A 227 -2.22 3.33 -5.29
N ILE A 228 -3.36 3.97 -5.06
CA ILE A 228 -4.11 4.66 -6.12
C ILE A 228 -4.02 6.18 -5.98
N GLY A 229 -4.20 6.72 -4.78
CA GLY A 229 -4.30 8.16 -4.53
C GLY A 229 -3.05 8.95 -4.93
N PRO A 230 -1.88 8.70 -4.32
CA PRO A 230 -0.65 9.42 -4.61
C PRO A 230 -0.23 9.35 -6.08
N PRO A 231 -0.22 8.19 -6.77
CA PRO A 231 0.12 8.14 -8.18
C PRO A 231 -0.90 8.84 -9.08
N ALA A 232 -2.19 8.81 -8.75
CA ALA A 232 -3.21 9.54 -9.48
C ALA A 232 -3.01 11.05 -9.36
N ILE A 233 -2.70 11.56 -8.17
CA ILE A 233 -2.32 12.96 -7.93
C ILE A 233 -1.09 13.33 -8.78
N ALA A 234 -0.03 12.53 -8.71
CA ALA A 234 1.19 12.76 -9.47
C ALA A 234 0.94 12.79 -10.98
N ARG A 235 0.10 11.89 -11.49
CA ARG A 235 -0.27 11.82 -12.91
C ARG A 235 -1.05 13.04 -13.39
N LEU A 236 -1.89 13.63 -12.54
CA LEU A 236 -2.63 14.85 -12.84
C LEU A 236 -1.72 16.09 -12.92
N LEU A 237 -0.58 16.06 -12.22
CA LEU A 237 0.33 17.20 -12.13
C LEU A 237 1.47 17.17 -13.15
N THR A 238 1.92 15.97 -13.58
CA THR A 238 3.07 15.83 -14.48
C THR A 238 3.00 14.60 -15.39
N ASP A 239 3.58 14.73 -16.59
CA ASP A 239 3.80 13.63 -17.55
C ASP A 239 5.24 13.08 -17.49
N ARG A 240 6.13 13.71 -16.75
CA ARG A 240 7.55 13.30 -16.67
C ARG A 240 7.69 12.08 -15.78
N TYR A 241 8.26 10.99 -16.32
CA TYR A 241 8.39 9.70 -15.62
C TYR A 241 9.01 9.84 -14.21
N ALA A 242 10.22 10.35 -14.10
CA ALA A 242 10.90 10.50 -12.82
C ALA A 242 10.14 11.43 -11.84
N ALA A 243 9.55 12.52 -12.35
CA ALA A 243 8.79 13.46 -11.54
C ALA A 243 7.51 12.82 -10.96
N GLN A 244 6.90 11.86 -11.66
CA GLN A 244 5.73 11.15 -11.14
C GLN A 244 6.04 10.37 -9.88
N PHE A 245 7.21 9.70 -9.79
CA PHE A 245 7.62 8.98 -8.60
C PHE A 245 7.87 9.91 -7.41
N LEU A 246 8.56 11.02 -7.64
CA LEU A 246 8.83 12.01 -6.60
C LEU A 246 7.54 12.67 -6.10
N LEU A 247 6.64 13.04 -7.03
CA LEU A 247 5.35 13.63 -6.66
C LEU A 247 4.41 12.61 -5.98
N ALA A 248 4.43 11.33 -6.39
CA ALA A 248 3.69 10.29 -5.71
C ALA A 248 4.21 10.07 -4.29
N ALA A 249 5.53 10.03 -4.10
CA ALA A 249 6.13 9.94 -2.77
C ALA A 249 5.75 11.15 -1.90
N ALA A 250 5.89 12.37 -2.44
CA ALA A 250 5.53 13.60 -1.73
C ALA A 250 4.03 13.67 -1.39
N ALA A 251 3.16 13.31 -2.34
CA ALA A 251 1.71 13.26 -2.11
C ALA A 251 1.35 12.19 -1.07
N GLY A 252 1.98 11.00 -1.13
CA GLY A 252 1.81 9.94 -0.14
C GLY A 252 2.21 10.40 1.27
N ALA A 253 3.38 11.02 1.41
CA ALA A 253 3.82 11.56 2.68
C ALA A 253 2.88 12.67 3.19
N ALA A 254 2.49 13.60 2.33
CA ALA A 254 1.59 14.70 2.69
C ALA A 254 0.21 14.21 3.15
N MET A 255 -0.39 13.25 2.45
CA MET A 255 -1.68 12.69 2.84
C MET A 255 -1.59 11.89 4.15
N ALA A 256 -0.49 11.17 4.38
CA ALA A 256 -0.27 10.43 5.62
C ALA A 256 -0.17 11.38 6.82
N VAL A 257 0.68 12.41 6.73
CA VAL A 257 0.84 13.41 7.81
C VAL A 257 -0.45 14.19 8.04
N ALA A 258 -1.09 14.68 6.96
CA ALA A 258 -2.32 15.45 7.08
C ALA A 258 -3.49 14.60 7.62
N GLY A 259 -3.62 13.34 7.16
CA GLY A 259 -4.69 12.45 7.60
C GLY A 259 -4.51 11.97 9.03
N TYR A 260 -3.29 11.60 9.41
CA TYR A 260 -2.98 11.23 10.80
C TYR A 260 -3.21 12.40 11.73
N GLY A 261 -2.67 13.59 11.38
CA GLY A 261 -2.88 14.81 12.17
C GLY A 261 -4.36 15.20 12.28
N ALA A 262 -5.14 15.06 11.21
CA ALA A 262 -6.56 15.29 11.25
C ALA A 262 -7.29 14.27 12.14
N ALA A 263 -6.93 13.00 12.11
CA ALA A 263 -7.50 11.98 12.98
C ALA A 263 -7.23 12.27 14.47
N ALA A 264 -6.03 12.73 14.79
CA ALA A 264 -5.63 13.08 16.15
C ALA A 264 -6.29 14.37 16.67
N LEU A 265 -6.40 15.39 15.83
CA LEU A 265 -6.81 16.73 16.26
C LEU A 265 -8.29 17.04 16.05
N ALA A 266 -8.95 16.47 15.01
CA ALA A 266 -10.32 16.83 14.68
C ALA A 266 -11.36 16.43 15.74
N PRO A 267 -11.28 15.28 16.44
CA PRO A 267 -12.22 14.95 17.49
C PRO A 267 -12.23 15.99 18.61
N ALA A 268 -11.05 16.40 19.07
CA ALA A 268 -10.92 17.42 20.10
C ALA A 268 -11.46 18.80 19.66
N ALA A 269 -11.18 19.18 18.39
CA ALA A 269 -11.66 20.44 17.83
C ALA A 269 -13.19 20.48 17.64
N LEU A 270 -13.81 19.31 17.38
CA LEU A 270 -15.26 19.17 17.21
C LEU A 270 -16.01 18.89 18.51
N GLY A 271 -15.30 18.72 19.64
CA GLY A 271 -15.89 18.35 20.93
C GLY A 271 -16.45 16.94 20.98
N TRP A 272 -15.94 16.04 20.11
CA TRP A 272 -16.37 14.64 20.07
C TRP A 272 -15.53 13.80 21.02
N SER A 273 -16.19 12.86 21.72
CA SER A 273 -15.53 11.93 22.65
C SER A 273 -14.92 10.71 21.97
N GLN A 274 -15.28 10.44 20.71
CA GLN A 274 -14.78 9.31 19.94
C GLN A 274 -13.65 9.75 19.02
N GLY A 275 -12.56 8.98 18.98
CA GLY A 275 -11.46 9.18 18.02
C GLY A 275 -11.85 8.79 16.59
N PHE A 276 -11.21 9.40 15.62
CA PHE A 276 -11.33 8.96 14.22
C PHE A 276 -10.27 7.88 13.94
N ASN A 277 -10.64 6.90 13.14
CA ASN A 277 -9.67 5.93 12.61
C ASN A 277 -8.67 6.64 11.70
N ALA A 278 -7.38 6.51 12.01
CA ALA A 278 -6.31 7.21 11.30
C ALA A 278 -6.19 6.74 9.84
N ALA A 279 -6.30 5.43 9.58
CA ALA A 279 -6.22 4.87 8.22
C ALA A 279 -7.35 5.40 7.33
N GLY A 280 -8.59 5.43 7.85
CA GLY A 280 -9.74 6.00 7.16
C GLY A 280 -9.57 7.49 6.86
N MET A 281 -9.06 8.28 7.83
CA MET A 281 -8.83 9.72 7.64
C MET A 281 -7.74 9.99 6.59
N ILE A 282 -6.67 9.20 6.55
CA ILE A 282 -5.64 9.29 5.51
C ILE A 282 -6.24 8.98 4.13
N ALA A 283 -7.14 7.99 4.03
CA ALA A 283 -7.84 7.69 2.78
C ALA A 283 -8.74 8.86 2.33
N VAL A 284 -9.41 9.55 3.26
CA VAL A 284 -10.16 10.78 2.96
C VAL A 284 -9.24 11.88 2.43
N MET A 285 -8.06 12.07 3.05
CA MET A 285 -7.08 13.04 2.58
C MET A 285 -6.53 12.71 1.17
N ALA A 286 -6.42 11.41 0.82
CA ALA A 286 -6.11 11.00 -0.56
C ALA A 286 -7.17 11.48 -1.55
N GLY A 287 -8.46 11.30 -1.23
CA GLY A 287 -9.58 11.77 -2.04
C GLY A 287 -9.60 13.30 -2.20
N LEU A 288 -9.39 14.04 -1.10
CA LEU A 288 -9.29 15.50 -1.12
C LEU A 288 -8.08 15.98 -1.94
N GLY A 289 -6.92 15.36 -1.75
CA GLY A 289 -5.72 15.66 -2.52
C GLY A 289 -5.92 15.41 -4.03
N PHE A 290 -6.60 14.32 -4.37
CA PHE A 290 -6.95 14.03 -5.77
C PHE A 290 -7.87 15.09 -6.36
N THR A 291 -8.92 15.51 -5.66
CA THR A 291 -9.86 16.56 -6.14
C THR A 291 -9.16 17.90 -6.31
N LEU A 292 -8.28 18.28 -5.37
CA LEU A 292 -7.47 19.49 -5.46
C LEU A 292 -6.49 19.42 -6.65
N ALA A 293 -5.81 18.29 -6.84
CA ALA A 293 -4.92 18.08 -7.96
C ALA A 293 -5.67 18.13 -9.32
N ALA A 294 -6.87 17.55 -9.38
CA ALA A 294 -7.72 17.59 -10.57
C ALA A 294 -8.17 19.01 -10.90
N TRP A 295 -8.47 19.82 -9.89
CA TRP A 295 -8.82 21.23 -10.07
C TRP A 295 -7.62 22.08 -10.51
N ALA A 296 -6.45 21.87 -9.92
CA ALA A 296 -5.22 22.58 -10.23
C ALA A 296 -4.51 22.07 -11.50
N SER A 297 -4.96 20.96 -12.08
CA SER A 297 -4.28 20.26 -13.17
C SER A 297 -4.03 21.15 -14.40
N PRO A 298 -2.80 21.21 -14.92
CA PRO A 298 -2.47 21.97 -16.14
C PRO A 298 -3.17 21.39 -17.38
N PHE A 299 -3.57 20.11 -17.37
CA PHE A 299 -4.29 19.46 -18.47
C PHE A 299 -5.72 19.96 -18.63
N ARG A 300 -6.38 20.36 -17.55
CA ARG A 300 -7.70 20.99 -17.59
C ARG A 300 -7.68 22.33 -18.32
N ARG A 301 -6.62 23.11 -18.11
CA ARG A 301 -6.43 24.41 -18.80
C ARG A 301 -6.24 24.25 -20.30
N ARG A 302 -5.53 23.20 -20.74
CA ARG A 302 -5.32 22.90 -22.17
C ARG A 302 -6.61 22.45 -22.86
N ARG A 303 -7.46 21.62 -22.22
CA ARG A 303 -8.77 21.22 -22.79
C ARG A 303 -9.74 22.37 -22.89
N GLY A 304 -9.77 23.30 -21.95
CA GLY A 304 -10.59 24.50 -22.00
C GLY A 304 -10.17 25.50 -23.10
N ALA A 305 -8.90 25.50 -23.50
CA ALA A 305 -8.41 26.32 -24.62
C ALA A 305 -8.80 25.73 -25.98
N VAL A 306 -8.78 24.40 -26.13
CA VAL A 306 -9.20 23.72 -27.39
C VAL A 306 -10.71 23.75 -27.61
N SER A 307 -11.52 23.79 -26.55
CA SER A 307 -12.98 23.89 -26.63
C SER A 307 -13.49 25.33 -26.94
N ARG A 308 -12.63 26.32 -26.89
CA ARG A 308 -12.95 27.73 -27.17
C ARG A 308 -12.38 28.24 -28.51
N ALA A 309 -11.61 27.42 -29.22
CA ALA A 309 -11.14 27.62 -30.58
C ALA A 309 -11.96 26.77 -31.57
#